data_ee41920a953af146c76ee817be789dce
#
_entry.id   ee41920a953af146c76ee817be789dce
#
_cell.length_a   1.000
_cell.length_b   1.000
_cell.length_c   1.000
_cell.angle_alpha   90.00
_cell.angle_beta   90.00
_cell.angle_gamma   90.00
#
_symmetry.space_group_name_H-M   'P 1'
#
loop_
_entity.id
_entity.type
_entity.pdbx_description
1 polymer ?
#
loop_
_entity_poly.entity_id
_entity_poly.type
_entity_poly.pdbx_seq_one_letter_code
_entity_poly.pdbx_strand_id
1 'polypeptide(L)'
;MIALCVDDEPIMLTLLQKAVEASPDIDEVYAFGKAGDALAWAETHHFDVAFLDIELHGINGTEVAHRLRKKSPYLPIIFCTGYSEYALDAMQLHADGYLLKPIHAEDVQNELDRLNGKSRTKPLLYISDNGMTFKDKNGEAFAFRRGRTYDLVRILLEADGAPLTNYELYDKLFGRIPGFLEKNSNYFSKLTGDLSATLALHGAGEVLIKTANRYALDMKRIEITGL
;
A
#
# COMPACT_ATOMS: atom_id res chain seq x y z
N MET A 1 13.55 -17.73 2.40
CA MET A 1 13.97 -16.85 1.28
C MET A 1 15.34 -16.25 1.58
N ILE A 2 16.12 -15.96 0.52
CA ILE A 2 17.39 -15.23 0.60
C ILE A 2 17.13 -13.75 0.29
N ALA A 3 17.54 -12.86 1.18
CA ALA A 3 17.32 -11.42 1.04
C ALA A 3 18.63 -10.67 0.73
N LEU A 4 18.57 -9.71 -0.18
CA LEU A 4 19.60 -8.73 -0.46
C LEU A 4 19.22 -7.39 0.18
N CYS A 5 20.07 -6.83 1.04
CA CYS A 5 19.89 -5.51 1.67
C CYS A 5 20.97 -4.54 1.18
N VAL A 6 20.57 -3.34 0.79
CA VAL A 6 21.51 -2.29 0.34
C VAL A 6 21.15 -0.96 0.99
N ASP A 7 22.09 -0.41 1.77
CA ASP A 7 21.95 0.89 2.42
C ASP A 7 23.37 1.41 2.71
N ASP A 8 23.70 2.59 2.29
CA ASP A 8 25.07 3.12 2.43
C ASP A 8 25.34 3.78 3.79
N GLU A 9 24.32 3.94 4.62
CA GLU A 9 24.44 4.33 6.02
C GLU A 9 24.70 3.09 6.91
N PRO A 10 25.88 2.91 7.52
CA PRO A 10 26.22 1.66 8.24
C PRO A 10 25.26 1.32 9.39
N ILE A 11 24.71 2.35 10.06
CA ILE A 11 23.76 2.15 11.15
C ILE A 11 22.42 1.67 10.59
N MET A 12 21.92 2.30 9.53
CA MET A 12 20.67 1.92 8.89
C MET A 12 20.74 0.54 8.26
N LEU A 13 21.85 0.22 7.59
CA LEU A 13 22.11 -1.12 7.06
C LEU A 13 22.05 -2.19 8.15
N THR A 14 22.69 -1.92 9.31
CA THR A 14 22.64 -2.86 10.45
C THR A 14 21.24 -3.03 11.01
N LEU A 15 20.45 -1.96 11.10
CA LEU A 15 19.07 -2.01 11.57
C LEU A 15 18.17 -2.74 10.57
N LEU A 16 18.31 -2.45 9.29
CA LEU A 16 17.61 -3.13 8.21
C LEU A 16 17.90 -4.63 8.21
N GLN A 17 19.20 -5.00 8.24
CA GLN A 17 19.62 -6.40 8.30
C GLN A 17 18.96 -7.14 9.47
N LYS A 18 19.02 -6.58 10.69
CA LYS A 18 18.40 -7.19 11.88
C LYS A 18 16.88 -7.33 11.74
N ALA A 19 16.21 -6.32 11.17
CA ALA A 19 14.78 -6.35 10.96
C ALA A 19 14.37 -7.45 9.95
N VAL A 20 15.18 -7.63 8.90
CA VAL A 20 14.96 -8.66 7.86
C VAL A 20 15.28 -10.06 8.41
N GLU A 21 16.39 -10.22 9.15
CA GLU A 21 16.78 -11.50 9.80
C GLU A 21 15.74 -11.97 10.85
N ALA A 22 14.99 -11.05 11.44
CA ALA A 22 13.94 -11.40 12.41
C ALA A 22 12.69 -12.04 11.77
N SER A 23 12.54 -11.98 10.45
CA SER A 23 11.42 -12.61 9.74
C SER A 23 11.60 -14.11 9.63
N PRO A 24 10.59 -14.93 10.02
CA PRO A 24 10.66 -16.39 9.86
C PRO A 24 10.63 -16.85 8.39
N ASP A 25 10.30 -15.99 7.45
CA ASP A 25 10.29 -16.31 6.02
C ASP A 25 11.68 -16.09 5.36
N ILE A 26 12.66 -15.52 6.10
CA ILE A 26 14.02 -15.25 5.61
C ILE A 26 14.99 -16.26 6.22
N ASP A 27 15.74 -16.97 5.36
CA ASP A 27 16.74 -17.96 5.75
C ASP A 27 18.14 -17.33 5.82
N GLU A 28 18.46 -16.41 4.90
CA GLU A 28 19.77 -15.76 4.78
C GLU A 28 19.61 -14.30 4.35
N VAL A 29 20.48 -13.43 4.86
CA VAL A 29 20.56 -12.01 4.52
C VAL A 29 21.98 -11.63 4.09
N TYR A 30 22.07 -11.03 2.92
CA TYR A 30 23.31 -10.45 2.40
C TYR A 30 23.19 -8.93 2.36
N ALA A 31 24.02 -8.24 3.14
CA ALA A 31 23.95 -6.80 3.35
C ALA A 31 25.16 -6.08 2.77
N PHE A 32 24.93 -5.03 1.99
CA PHE A 32 25.95 -4.27 1.29
C PHE A 32 25.80 -2.77 1.54
N GLY A 33 26.90 -2.14 1.98
CA GLY A 33 27.00 -0.69 2.13
C GLY A 33 27.31 0.04 0.81
N LYS A 34 27.47 -0.68 -0.29
CA LYS A 34 27.75 -0.09 -1.61
C LYS A 34 26.94 -0.80 -2.68
N ALA A 35 26.22 -0.01 -3.47
CA ALA A 35 25.42 -0.54 -4.57
C ALA A 35 26.25 -1.34 -5.61
N GLY A 36 27.49 -0.91 -5.88
CA GLY A 36 28.39 -1.62 -6.79
C GLY A 36 28.72 -3.02 -6.34
N ASP A 37 29.00 -3.21 -5.04
CA ASP A 37 29.31 -4.51 -4.46
C ASP A 37 28.08 -5.43 -4.47
N ALA A 38 26.90 -4.88 -4.16
CA ALA A 38 25.63 -5.59 -4.22
C ALA A 38 25.32 -6.08 -5.64
N LEU A 39 25.48 -5.22 -6.65
CA LEU A 39 25.28 -5.58 -8.05
C LEU A 39 26.28 -6.64 -8.51
N ALA A 40 27.56 -6.52 -8.15
CA ALA A 40 28.57 -7.51 -8.49
C ALA A 40 28.26 -8.87 -7.86
N TRP A 41 27.83 -8.90 -6.61
CA TRP A 41 27.41 -10.13 -5.92
C TRP A 41 26.18 -10.75 -6.60
N ALA A 42 25.18 -9.94 -6.96
CA ALA A 42 23.96 -10.36 -7.61
C ALA A 42 24.19 -11.00 -8.99
N GLU A 43 25.35 -10.74 -9.65
CA GLU A 43 25.68 -11.38 -10.94
C GLU A 43 25.89 -12.90 -10.81
N THR A 44 26.34 -13.38 -9.66
CA THR A 44 26.73 -14.78 -9.47
C THR A 44 25.90 -15.52 -8.42
N HIS A 45 25.03 -14.81 -7.67
CA HIS A 45 24.24 -15.39 -6.61
C HIS A 45 22.74 -15.27 -6.90
N HIS A 46 21.99 -16.24 -6.38
CA HIS A 46 20.54 -16.20 -6.38
C HIS A 46 20.03 -15.59 -5.08
N PHE A 47 18.95 -14.82 -5.16
CA PHE A 47 18.21 -14.28 -4.02
C PHE A 47 16.75 -14.03 -4.42
N ASP A 48 15.87 -13.97 -3.43
CA ASP A 48 14.42 -14.02 -3.63
C ASP A 48 13.76 -12.64 -3.47
N VAL A 49 14.39 -11.72 -2.74
CA VAL A 49 13.87 -10.36 -2.46
C VAL A 49 15.01 -9.37 -2.24
N ALA A 50 14.82 -8.13 -2.65
CA ALA A 50 15.77 -7.04 -2.41
C ALA A 50 15.12 -5.92 -1.59
N PHE A 51 15.83 -5.48 -0.54
CA PHE A 51 15.54 -4.29 0.25
C PHE A 51 16.56 -3.22 -0.08
N LEU A 52 16.14 -2.12 -0.66
CA LEU A 52 17.03 -1.09 -1.22
C LEU A 52 16.71 0.28 -0.63
N ASP A 53 17.74 0.95 -0.08
CA ASP A 53 17.58 2.39 0.13
C ASP A 53 17.46 3.11 -1.22
N ILE A 54 16.64 4.15 -1.27
CA ILE A 54 16.47 5.00 -2.46
C ILE A 54 17.69 5.92 -2.61
N GLU A 55 18.14 6.52 -1.51
CA GLU A 55 19.25 7.49 -1.53
C GLU A 55 20.58 6.80 -1.23
N LEU A 56 21.21 6.24 -2.26
CA LEU A 56 22.54 5.63 -2.17
C LEU A 56 23.60 6.56 -2.77
N HIS A 57 24.76 6.64 -2.15
CA HIS A 57 25.87 7.44 -2.69
C HIS A 57 26.34 6.90 -4.05
N GLY A 58 26.34 7.79 -5.04
CA GLY A 58 26.88 7.53 -6.39
C GLY A 58 25.91 6.90 -7.36
N ILE A 59 24.91 6.13 -6.91
CA ILE A 59 23.86 5.52 -7.74
C ILE A 59 22.58 5.47 -6.95
N ASN A 60 21.47 5.90 -7.55
CA ASN A 60 20.18 5.85 -6.89
C ASN A 60 19.66 4.40 -6.77
N GLY A 61 19.00 4.06 -5.66
CA GLY A 61 18.41 2.74 -5.44
C GLY A 61 17.43 2.29 -6.52
N THR A 62 16.78 3.23 -7.17
CA THR A 62 15.90 2.94 -8.32
C THR A 62 16.68 2.42 -9.54
N GLU A 63 17.88 2.92 -9.79
CA GLU A 63 18.76 2.41 -10.83
C GLU A 63 19.32 1.03 -10.45
N VAL A 64 19.62 0.79 -9.16
CA VAL A 64 19.97 -0.55 -8.65
C VAL A 64 18.82 -1.52 -8.93
N ALA A 65 17.61 -1.16 -8.57
CA ALA A 65 16.40 -1.95 -8.84
C ALA A 65 16.24 -2.29 -10.32
N HIS A 66 16.42 -1.29 -11.19
CA HIS A 66 16.36 -1.49 -12.63
C HIS A 66 17.40 -2.49 -13.13
N ARG A 67 18.65 -2.42 -12.65
CA ARG A 67 19.72 -3.36 -13.03
C ARG A 67 19.45 -4.78 -12.54
N LEU A 68 18.98 -4.93 -11.31
CA LEU A 68 18.58 -6.23 -10.77
C LEU A 68 17.45 -6.87 -11.60
N ARG A 69 16.44 -6.09 -11.97
CA ARG A 69 15.31 -6.57 -12.80
C ARG A 69 15.66 -6.88 -14.24
N LYS A 70 16.70 -6.30 -14.79
CA LYS A 70 17.21 -6.74 -16.12
C LYS A 70 17.61 -8.20 -16.12
N LYS A 71 18.13 -8.71 -15.00
CA LYS A 71 18.51 -10.10 -14.82
C LYS A 71 17.37 -10.98 -14.32
N SER A 72 16.59 -10.45 -13.39
CA SER A 72 15.47 -11.13 -12.75
C SER A 72 14.20 -10.27 -12.84
N PRO A 73 13.44 -10.35 -13.95
CA PRO A 73 12.32 -9.42 -14.22
C PRO A 73 11.22 -9.41 -13.17
N TYR A 74 11.06 -10.51 -12.43
CA TYR A 74 10.03 -10.69 -11.41
C TYR A 74 10.58 -10.62 -9.98
N LEU A 75 11.82 -10.14 -9.81
CA LEU A 75 12.42 -9.99 -8.49
C LEU A 75 11.62 -8.97 -7.67
N PRO A 76 11.08 -9.36 -6.52
CA PRO A 76 10.44 -8.44 -5.60
C PRO A 76 11.44 -7.43 -5.05
N ILE A 77 11.07 -6.14 -5.14
CA ILE A 77 11.90 -5.04 -4.65
C ILE A 77 11.09 -4.22 -3.67
N ILE A 78 11.62 -4.08 -2.46
CA ILE A 78 11.08 -3.28 -1.37
C ILE A 78 12.03 -2.10 -1.15
N PHE A 79 11.54 -0.88 -1.36
CA PHE A 79 12.32 0.30 -1.05
C PHE A 79 12.24 0.65 0.44
N CYS A 80 13.39 1.08 0.99
CA CYS A 80 13.58 1.45 2.39
C CYS A 80 14.10 2.88 2.45
N THR A 81 13.34 3.85 2.95
CA THR A 81 13.76 5.27 2.93
C THR A 81 13.24 6.07 4.10
N GLY A 82 13.92 7.17 4.43
CA GLY A 82 13.49 8.12 5.45
C GLY A 82 12.43 9.12 4.98
N TYR A 83 12.09 9.18 3.69
CA TYR A 83 11.24 10.21 3.11
C TYR A 83 9.88 9.68 2.70
N SER A 84 8.83 10.19 3.33
CA SER A 84 7.44 9.85 2.98
C SER A 84 7.00 10.38 1.59
N GLU A 85 7.70 11.37 1.06
CA GLU A 85 7.38 12.02 -0.21
C GLU A 85 7.66 11.13 -1.43
N TYR A 86 8.66 10.25 -1.33
CA TYR A 86 9.00 9.29 -2.38
C TYR A 86 8.06 8.08 -2.45
N ALA A 87 7.15 7.90 -1.49
CA ALA A 87 6.15 6.84 -1.56
C ALA A 87 5.25 6.95 -2.81
N LEU A 88 5.00 8.17 -3.30
CA LEU A 88 4.23 8.42 -4.52
C LEU A 88 5.05 8.14 -5.78
N ASP A 89 6.36 8.42 -5.76
CA ASP A 89 7.26 8.14 -6.88
C ASP A 89 7.62 6.64 -6.95
N ALA A 90 7.67 5.94 -5.81
CA ALA A 90 7.90 4.50 -5.75
C ALA A 90 6.77 3.70 -6.43
N MET A 91 5.52 4.19 -6.43
CA MET A 91 4.42 3.62 -7.21
C MET A 91 4.64 3.77 -8.72
N GLN A 92 5.30 4.84 -9.18
CA GLN A 92 5.68 5.01 -10.60
C GLN A 92 6.88 4.12 -11.00
N LEU A 93 7.68 3.71 -10.03
CA LEU A 93 8.87 2.87 -10.22
C LEU A 93 8.56 1.36 -10.17
N HIS A 94 7.29 0.97 -10.16
CA HIS A 94 6.86 -0.43 -10.07
C HIS A 94 7.49 -1.18 -8.88
N ALA A 95 7.65 -0.51 -7.73
CA ALA A 95 8.09 -1.16 -6.50
C ALA A 95 7.06 -2.16 -6.02
N ASP A 96 7.51 -3.34 -5.56
CA ASP A 96 6.62 -4.33 -4.98
C ASP A 96 6.30 -4.02 -3.52
N GLY A 97 7.13 -3.20 -2.84
CA GLY A 97 6.94 -2.79 -1.47
C GLY A 97 7.68 -1.51 -1.11
N TYR A 98 7.35 -0.95 0.06
CA TYR A 98 7.90 0.28 0.56
C TYR A 98 7.90 0.32 2.09
N LEU A 99 9.05 0.59 2.69
CA LEU A 99 9.23 0.71 4.14
C LEU A 99 9.80 2.07 4.50
N LEU A 100 9.21 2.72 5.49
CA LEU A 100 9.71 3.97 6.06
C LEU A 100 10.70 3.68 7.18
N LYS A 101 11.88 4.33 7.16
CA LYS A 101 12.83 4.31 8.26
C LYS A 101 12.27 5.12 9.46
N PRO A 102 12.41 4.65 10.73
CA PRO A 102 13.10 3.43 11.14
C PRO A 102 12.29 2.17 10.85
N ILE A 103 12.93 1.12 10.30
CA ILE A 103 12.29 -0.12 9.89
C ILE A 103 12.27 -1.09 11.06
N HIS A 104 11.09 -1.65 11.36
CA HIS A 104 10.90 -2.67 12.38
C HIS A 104 10.64 -4.05 11.76
N ALA A 105 10.92 -5.11 12.50
CA ALA A 105 10.72 -6.48 12.03
C ALA A 105 9.26 -6.77 11.61
N GLU A 106 8.29 -6.15 12.29
CA GLU A 106 6.87 -6.26 11.94
C GLU A 106 6.57 -5.65 10.56
N ASP A 107 7.21 -4.52 10.22
CA ASP A 107 7.03 -3.87 8.92
C ASP A 107 7.54 -4.74 7.80
N VAL A 108 8.74 -5.36 7.99
CA VAL A 108 9.32 -6.32 7.06
C VAL A 108 8.41 -7.52 6.87
N GLN A 109 7.91 -8.13 7.96
CA GLN A 109 7.02 -9.28 7.89
C GLN A 109 5.73 -8.96 7.15
N ASN A 110 5.13 -7.81 7.42
CA ASN A 110 3.91 -7.36 6.73
C ASN A 110 4.13 -7.24 5.21
N GLU A 111 5.27 -6.69 4.78
CA GLU A 111 5.59 -6.58 3.35
C GLU A 111 5.86 -7.94 2.71
N LEU A 112 6.58 -8.83 3.39
CA LEU A 112 6.82 -10.20 2.91
C LEU A 112 5.53 -11.01 2.82
N ASP A 113 4.64 -10.90 3.81
CA ASP A 113 3.31 -11.52 3.78
C ASP A 113 2.48 -11.03 2.60
N ARG A 114 2.58 -9.72 2.30
CA ARG A 114 1.91 -9.13 1.15
C ARG A 114 2.44 -9.68 -0.17
N LEU A 115 3.75 -9.80 -0.32
CA LEU A 115 4.41 -10.35 -1.51
C LEU A 115 4.06 -11.83 -1.73
N ASN A 116 3.99 -12.59 -0.64
CA ASN A 116 3.68 -14.02 -0.67
C ASN A 116 2.18 -14.33 -0.80
N GLY A 117 1.34 -13.34 -0.96
CA GLY A 117 -0.11 -13.52 -0.93
C GLY A 117 -0.65 -13.96 0.44
N LYS A 118 0.22 -13.97 1.46
CA LYS A 118 -0.12 -14.32 2.84
C LYS A 118 -0.58 -13.10 3.64
N SER A 119 -0.76 -11.94 2.99
CA SER A 119 -1.09 -10.68 3.67
C SER A 119 -2.30 -10.89 4.57
N ARG A 120 -2.01 -11.20 5.82
CA ARG A 120 -2.95 -11.19 6.94
C ARG A 120 -3.02 -9.75 7.49
N THR A 121 -3.21 -8.78 6.64
CA THR A 121 -3.83 -7.55 7.14
C THR A 121 -5.20 -8.01 7.62
N LYS A 122 -5.35 -8.18 8.94
CA LYS A 122 -6.67 -8.46 9.51
C LYS A 122 -7.61 -7.44 8.88
N PRO A 123 -8.71 -7.88 8.30
CA PRO A 123 -9.66 -6.95 7.71
C PRO A 123 -10.01 -5.89 8.75
N LEU A 124 -9.92 -4.62 8.37
CA LEU A 124 -10.36 -3.52 9.21
C LEU A 124 -11.85 -3.27 9.03
N LEU A 125 -12.41 -3.76 7.92
CA LEU A 125 -13.78 -3.57 7.53
C LEU A 125 -14.34 -4.87 6.95
N TYR A 126 -15.44 -5.32 7.52
CA TYR A 126 -16.25 -6.42 7.02
C TYR A 126 -17.51 -5.86 6.38
N ILE A 127 -17.81 -6.30 5.17
CA ILE A 127 -18.97 -5.84 4.40
C ILE A 127 -19.79 -7.07 4.01
N SER A 128 -21.10 -7.03 4.21
CA SER A 128 -21.99 -8.07 3.68
C SER A 128 -21.98 -8.06 2.15
N ASP A 129 -22.23 -9.21 1.53
CA ASP A 129 -22.28 -9.38 0.06
C ASP A 129 -23.26 -8.43 -0.63
N ASN A 130 -24.34 -8.01 0.06
CA ASN A 130 -25.27 -7.00 -0.43
C ASN A 130 -24.77 -5.56 -0.27
N GLY A 131 -23.58 -5.35 0.33
CA GLY A 131 -22.97 -4.02 0.53
C GLY A 131 -23.73 -3.11 1.51
N MET A 132 -24.62 -3.65 2.33
CA MET A 132 -25.49 -2.86 3.21
C MET A 132 -25.16 -2.95 4.69
N THR A 133 -24.42 -3.97 5.12
CA THR A 133 -24.02 -4.16 6.52
C THR A 133 -22.51 -4.04 6.65
N PHE A 134 -22.07 -3.21 7.57
CA PHE A 134 -20.67 -2.92 7.84
C PHE A 134 -20.35 -3.31 9.27
N LYS A 135 -19.21 -3.96 9.48
CA LYS A 135 -18.66 -4.28 10.79
C LYS A 135 -17.21 -3.85 10.85
N ASP A 136 -16.78 -3.37 11.98
CA ASP A 136 -15.39 -3.05 12.25
C ASP A 136 -14.55 -4.32 12.53
N LYS A 137 -13.26 -4.14 12.78
CA LYS A 137 -12.32 -5.24 13.09
C LYS A 137 -12.68 -6.06 14.34
N ASN A 138 -13.55 -5.56 15.20
CA ASN A 138 -14.04 -6.23 16.40
C ASN A 138 -15.37 -6.96 16.14
N GLY A 139 -15.93 -6.84 14.94
CA GLY A 139 -17.22 -7.41 14.56
C GLY A 139 -18.42 -6.53 14.96
N GLU A 140 -18.20 -5.31 15.46
CA GLU A 140 -19.26 -4.37 15.81
C GLU A 140 -19.87 -3.74 14.55
N ALA A 141 -21.18 -3.86 14.42
CA ALA A 141 -21.91 -3.30 13.28
C ALA A 141 -22.04 -1.78 13.42
N PHE A 142 -21.90 -1.08 12.29
CA PHE A 142 -22.09 0.36 12.21
C PHE A 142 -22.82 0.77 10.92
N ALA A 143 -23.27 2.02 10.87
CA ALA A 143 -24.01 2.58 9.75
C ALA A 143 -23.51 3.98 9.41
N PHE A 144 -23.62 4.35 8.14
CA PHE A 144 -23.39 5.72 7.69
C PHE A 144 -24.60 6.60 8.00
N ARG A 145 -24.36 7.85 8.32
CA ARG A 145 -25.40 8.83 8.64
C ARG A 145 -26.28 9.19 7.43
N ARG A 146 -25.76 9.03 6.23
CA ARG A 146 -26.42 9.42 4.99
C ARG A 146 -26.67 8.21 4.09
N GLY A 147 -27.90 8.03 3.65
CA GLY A 147 -28.26 6.88 2.81
C GLY A 147 -27.40 6.76 1.55
N ARG A 148 -27.11 7.88 0.87
CA ARG A 148 -26.26 7.86 -0.32
C ARG A 148 -24.75 7.60 -0.07
N THR A 149 -24.29 7.59 1.17
CA THR A 149 -22.93 7.12 1.50
C THR A 149 -22.80 5.62 1.19
N TYR A 150 -23.87 4.85 1.34
CA TYR A 150 -23.90 3.43 0.92
C TYR A 150 -23.70 3.27 -0.59
N ASP A 151 -24.37 4.12 -1.40
CA ASP A 151 -24.17 4.12 -2.85
C ASP A 151 -22.72 4.46 -3.23
N LEU A 152 -22.10 5.42 -2.53
CA LEU A 152 -20.71 5.80 -2.71
C LEU A 152 -19.77 4.63 -2.41
N VAL A 153 -19.98 3.93 -1.28
CA VAL A 153 -19.18 2.74 -0.93
C VAL A 153 -19.34 1.65 -1.97
N ARG A 154 -20.58 1.38 -2.42
CA ARG A 154 -20.84 0.36 -3.45
C ARG A 154 -20.08 0.68 -4.76
N ILE A 155 -20.11 1.93 -5.21
CA ILE A 155 -19.36 2.35 -6.41
C ILE A 155 -17.87 2.14 -6.24
N LEU A 156 -17.33 2.43 -5.05
CA LEU A 156 -15.90 2.21 -4.74
C LEU A 156 -15.55 0.72 -4.65
N LEU A 157 -16.47 -0.13 -4.14
CA LEU A 157 -16.31 -1.59 -4.14
C LEU A 157 -16.31 -2.16 -5.56
N GLU A 158 -17.25 -1.71 -6.41
CA GLU A 158 -17.32 -2.10 -7.83
C GLU A 158 -16.07 -1.69 -8.62
N ALA A 159 -15.35 -0.66 -8.16
CA ALA A 159 -14.08 -0.24 -8.76
C ALA A 159 -12.89 -1.12 -8.35
N ASP A 160 -13.07 -2.06 -7.41
CA ASP A 160 -12.10 -3.06 -6.97
C ASP A 160 -10.70 -2.48 -6.68
N GLY A 161 -10.66 -1.40 -5.88
CA GLY A 161 -9.43 -0.70 -5.53
C GLY A 161 -8.91 0.29 -6.58
N ALA A 162 -9.51 0.35 -7.77
CA ALA A 162 -9.15 1.35 -8.77
C ALA A 162 -9.54 2.77 -8.30
N PRO A 163 -8.62 3.76 -8.37
CA PRO A 163 -8.90 5.10 -7.90
C PRO A 163 -9.85 5.84 -8.85
N LEU A 164 -11.01 6.25 -8.33
CA LEU A 164 -12.00 7.06 -9.05
C LEU A 164 -11.85 8.54 -8.71
N THR A 165 -11.93 9.40 -9.73
CA THR A 165 -11.93 10.85 -9.55
C THR A 165 -13.24 11.34 -8.93
N ASN A 166 -13.24 12.54 -8.34
CA ASN A 166 -14.46 13.19 -7.87
C ASN A 166 -15.54 13.27 -8.94
N TYR A 167 -15.13 13.49 -10.20
CA TYR A 167 -16.03 13.57 -11.34
C TYR A 167 -16.69 12.21 -11.65
N GLU A 168 -15.88 11.14 -11.72
CA GLU A 168 -16.38 9.78 -11.99
C GLU A 168 -17.32 9.28 -10.89
N LEU A 169 -16.97 9.53 -9.62
CA LEU A 169 -17.84 9.18 -8.49
C LEU A 169 -19.15 9.95 -8.54
N TYR A 170 -19.06 11.22 -8.87
CA TYR A 170 -20.23 12.07 -8.98
C TYR A 170 -21.15 11.64 -10.13
N ASP A 171 -20.57 11.36 -11.31
CA ASP A 171 -21.30 10.88 -12.49
C ASP A 171 -22.02 9.56 -12.20
N LYS A 172 -21.36 8.65 -11.52
CA LYS A 172 -21.94 7.36 -11.08
C LYS A 172 -23.05 7.51 -10.02
N LEU A 173 -22.92 8.46 -9.10
CA LEU A 173 -23.90 8.69 -8.02
C LEU A 173 -25.17 9.41 -8.48
N PHE A 174 -25.04 10.36 -9.41
CA PHE A 174 -26.11 11.30 -9.75
C PHE A 174 -26.50 11.32 -11.24
N GLY A 175 -25.74 10.59 -12.07
CA GLY A 175 -25.88 10.64 -13.52
C GLY A 175 -25.22 11.88 -14.14
N ARG A 176 -25.04 11.83 -15.45
CA ARG A 176 -24.41 12.89 -16.24
C ARG A 176 -25.35 14.08 -16.41
N ILE A 177 -25.37 14.99 -15.44
CA ILE A 177 -26.16 16.23 -15.51
C ILE A 177 -25.19 17.41 -15.71
N PRO A 178 -25.17 18.06 -16.89
CA PRO A 178 -24.29 19.20 -17.15
C PRO A 178 -24.50 20.32 -16.12
N GLY A 179 -23.38 20.84 -15.53
CA GLY A 179 -23.41 21.94 -14.55
C GLY A 179 -23.88 21.57 -13.14
N PHE A 180 -24.18 20.30 -12.88
CA PHE A 180 -24.70 19.87 -11.57
C PHE A 180 -23.58 19.81 -10.50
N LEU A 181 -22.34 19.51 -10.87
CA LEU A 181 -21.19 19.51 -9.97
C LEU A 181 -20.94 20.88 -9.32
N GLU A 182 -21.06 21.95 -10.08
CA GLU A 182 -20.85 23.32 -9.59
C GLU A 182 -21.90 23.72 -8.55
N LYS A 183 -23.12 23.24 -8.70
CA LYS A 183 -24.23 23.52 -7.79
C LYS A 183 -24.30 22.63 -6.55
N ASN A 184 -23.73 21.43 -6.60
CA ASN A 184 -23.86 20.39 -5.57
C ASN A 184 -22.54 19.89 -4.98
N SER A 185 -21.41 20.57 -5.18
CA SER A 185 -20.10 20.22 -4.61
C SER A 185 -20.15 20.04 -3.10
N ASN A 186 -20.93 20.88 -2.40
CA ASN A 186 -21.16 20.78 -0.96
C ASN A 186 -21.83 19.48 -0.52
N TYR A 187 -22.73 18.94 -1.35
CA TYR A 187 -23.41 17.69 -1.01
C TYR A 187 -22.46 16.49 -1.16
N PHE A 188 -21.68 16.45 -2.24
CA PHE A 188 -20.66 15.42 -2.44
C PHE A 188 -19.60 15.45 -1.33
N SER A 189 -19.12 16.65 -0.95
CA SER A 189 -18.19 16.80 0.18
C SER A 189 -18.78 16.29 1.49
N LYS A 190 -20.09 16.43 1.70
CA LYS A 190 -20.76 15.87 2.87
C LYS A 190 -20.84 14.34 2.85
N LEU A 191 -20.99 13.72 1.67
CA LEU A 191 -21.00 12.25 1.53
C LEU A 191 -19.60 11.68 1.78
N THR A 192 -18.58 12.24 1.14
CA THR A 192 -17.20 11.81 1.33
C THR A 192 -16.70 12.08 2.75
N GLY A 193 -17.16 13.16 3.37
CA GLY A 193 -16.90 13.49 4.78
C GLY A 193 -17.59 12.48 5.73
N ASP A 194 -18.83 12.11 5.48
CA ASP A 194 -19.54 11.08 6.25
C ASP A 194 -18.84 9.72 6.16
N LEU A 195 -18.42 9.32 4.95
CA LEU A 195 -17.64 8.10 4.73
C LEU A 195 -16.33 8.12 5.53
N SER A 196 -15.49 9.14 5.34
CA SER A 196 -14.19 9.25 6.01
C SER A 196 -14.34 9.27 7.54
N ALA A 197 -15.26 10.08 8.07
CA ALA A 197 -15.45 10.23 9.51
C ALA A 197 -15.99 8.94 10.15
N THR A 198 -16.93 8.27 9.48
CA THR A 198 -17.51 7.02 10.02
C THR A 198 -16.47 5.91 10.01
N LEU A 199 -15.74 5.71 8.91
CA LEU A 199 -14.66 4.71 8.88
C LEU A 199 -13.58 4.99 9.93
N ALA A 200 -13.16 6.23 10.10
CA ALA A 200 -12.17 6.60 11.11
C ALA A 200 -12.66 6.32 12.55
N LEU A 201 -13.94 6.63 12.83
CA LEU A 201 -14.56 6.38 14.15
C LEU A 201 -14.55 4.89 14.51
N HIS A 202 -14.68 4.02 13.52
CA HIS A 202 -14.69 2.55 13.70
C HIS A 202 -13.32 1.89 13.43
N GLY A 203 -12.24 2.67 13.42
CA GLY A 203 -10.87 2.16 13.26
C GLY A 203 -10.56 1.61 11.85
N ALA A 204 -11.41 1.91 10.88
CA ALA A 204 -11.28 1.51 9.46
C ALA A 204 -10.89 2.68 8.53
N GLY A 205 -10.38 3.78 9.09
CA GLY A 205 -10.04 4.99 8.31
C GLY A 205 -9.01 4.74 7.19
N GLU A 206 -8.09 3.80 7.41
CA GLU A 206 -7.06 3.41 6.45
C GLU A 206 -7.59 2.62 5.24
N VAL A 207 -8.83 2.14 5.32
CA VAL A 207 -9.50 1.45 4.19
C VAL A 207 -9.82 2.43 3.05
N LEU A 208 -10.01 3.72 3.37
CA LEU A 208 -10.29 4.74 2.38
C LEU A 208 -9.01 5.47 1.98
N ILE A 209 -8.52 5.17 0.79
CA ILE A 209 -7.39 5.86 0.16
C ILE A 209 -7.93 7.15 -0.48
N LYS A 210 -7.43 8.30 -0.02
CA LYS A 210 -7.81 9.61 -0.54
C LYS A 210 -6.57 10.35 -1.01
N THR A 211 -6.55 10.73 -2.27
CA THR A 211 -5.61 11.68 -2.84
C THR A 211 -6.34 12.97 -3.24
N ALA A 212 -5.65 14.01 -3.71
CA ALA A 212 -6.23 15.35 -3.93
C ALA A 212 -7.62 15.34 -4.61
N ASN A 213 -7.84 14.50 -5.64
CA ASN A 213 -9.08 14.44 -6.40
C ASN A 213 -9.58 13.01 -6.67
N ARG A 214 -9.06 12.01 -5.94
CA ARG A 214 -9.42 10.60 -6.18
C ARG A 214 -9.68 9.87 -4.88
N TYR A 215 -10.54 8.88 -4.95
CA TYR A 215 -10.87 7.96 -3.87
C TYR A 215 -10.76 6.53 -4.36
N ALA A 216 -10.24 5.65 -3.51
CA ALA A 216 -10.24 4.22 -3.70
C ALA A 216 -10.48 3.52 -2.36
N LEU A 217 -10.81 2.24 -2.40
CA LEU A 217 -10.79 1.38 -1.22
C LEU A 217 -9.57 0.46 -1.26
N ASP A 218 -8.90 0.30 -0.13
CA ASP A 218 -7.88 -0.74 0.03
C ASP A 218 -8.58 -2.10 0.20
N MET A 219 -8.78 -2.79 -0.91
CA MET A 219 -9.48 -4.08 -0.93
C MET A 219 -8.80 -5.17 -0.11
N LYS A 220 -7.50 -5.03 0.19
CA LYS A 220 -6.75 -5.96 1.05
C LYS A 220 -7.16 -5.88 2.53
N ARG A 221 -7.76 -4.77 2.94
CA ARG A 221 -8.24 -4.51 4.29
C ARG A 221 -9.74 -4.69 4.45
N ILE A 222 -10.40 -5.19 3.41
CA ILE A 222 -11.84 -5.44 3.38
C ILE A 222 -12.08 -6.94 3.24
N GLU A 223 -12.96 -7.49 4.05
CA GLU A 223 -13.50 -8.84 3.89
C GLU A 223 -14.98 -8.75 3.52
N ILE A 224 -15.34 -9.32 2.38
CA ILE A 224 -16.75 -9.43 1.97
C ILE A 224 -17.27 -10.76 2.52
N THR A 225 -18.24 -10.67 3.43
CA THR A 225 -18.82 -11.82 4.12
C THR A 225 -20.18 -12.17 3.53
N GLY A 226 -20.41 -13.46 3.23
CA GLY A 226 -21.74 -13.92 2.77
C GLY A 226 -21.74 -14.70 1.47
N LEU A 227 -20.60 -15.32 1.10
CA LEU A 227 -20.55 -16.41 0.11
C LEU A 227 -20.70 -17.75 0.77
#